data_f96165a91988f5d300625b9e9f6dd30e
#
_entry.id   f96165a91988f5d300625b9e9f6dd30e
#
_cell.length_a   1.000
_cell.length_b   1.000
_cell.length_c   1.000
_cell.angle_alpha   90.00
_cell.angle_beta   90.00
_cell.angle_gamma   90.00
#
_symmetry.space_group_name_H-M   'P 1'
#
loop_
_entity.id
_entity.type
_entity.pdbx_description
1 polymer ?
#
loop_
_entity_poly.entity_id
_entity_poly.type
_entity_poly.pdbx_seq_one_letter_code
_entity_poly.pdbx_strand_id
1 'polypeptide(L)' 'MIKQTFRVADMSCSNCAMKLESLEDSLDGVKEINASYHKLTMVVEYDESLLTEEQIVDAVKRKGYTAVPA' A
#
# COMPACT_ATOMS: atom_id res chain seq x y z
N MET A 1 10.08 9.48 8.62
CA MET A 1 9.31 8.63 7.70
C MET A 1 10.06 7.36 7.37
N ILE A 2 9.34 6.25 7.25
CA ILE A 2 9.92 4.96 6.90
C ILE A 2 9.31 4.46 5.60
N LYS A 3 10.03 3.59 4.93
CA LYS A 3 9.53 2.88 3.75
C LYS A 3 9.33 1.43 4.13
N GLN A 4 8.17 0.91 3.79
CA GLN A 4 7.84 -0.48 4.04
C GLN A 4 7.35 -1.13 2.75
N THR A 5 7.86 -2.33 2.47
CA THR A 5 7.41 -3.10 1.31
C THR A 5 6.36 -4.09 1.75
N PHE A 6 5.26 -4.13 1.01
CA PHE A 6 4.19 -5.11 1.22
C PHE A 6 4.04 -5.95 -0.03
N ARG A 7 3.70 -7.20 0.16
CA ARG A 7 3.40 -8.09 -0.95
C ARG A 7 1.89 -8.13 -1.16
N VAL A 8 1.46 -7.89 -2.38
CA VAL A 8 0.04 -7.87 -2.73
C VAL A 8 -0.18 -8.84 -3.88
N ALA A 9 -0.40 -10.10 -3.54
CA ALA A 9 -0.52 -11.17 -4.52
C ALA A 9 -1.76 -11.01 -5.42
N ASP A 10 -2.77 -10.29 -4.95
CA ASP A 10 -4.00 -10.07 -5.69
C ASP A 10 -3.90 -8.97 -6.74
N MET A 11 -2.79 -8.23 -6.74
CA MET A 11 -2.58 -7.13 -7.65
C MET A 11 -2.07 -7.67 -8.99
N SER A 12 -2.96 -7.89 -9.92
CA SER A 12 -2.63 -8.56 -11.18
C SER A 12 -2.70 -7.68 -12.41
N CYS A 13 -3.07 -6.40 -12.25
CA CYS A 13 -3.18 -5.49 -13.39
C CYS A 13 -2.83 -4.05 -13.01
N SER A 14 -2.61 -3.22 -14.02
CA SER A 14 -2.25 -1.82 -13.80
C SER A 14 -3.33 -1.02 -13.08
N ASN A 15 -4.60 -1.33 -13.32
CA ASN A 15 -5.70 -0.67 -12.63
C ASN A 15 -5.67 -0.96 -11.13
N CYS A 16 -5.30 -2.17 -10.77
CA CYS A 16 -5.16 -2.55 -9.36
C CYS A 16 -4.05 -1.74 -8.69
N ALA A 17 -2.92 -1.60 -9.37
CA ALA A 17 -1.81 -0.80 -8.85
C ALA A 17 -2.24 0.66 -8.67
N MET A 18 -2.97 1.22 -9.61
CA MET A 18 -3.46 2.59 -9.54
C MET A 18 -4.43 2.77 -8.35
N LYS A 19 -5.29 1.80 -8.10
CA LYS A 19 -6.21 1.84 -6.96
C LYS A 19 -5.45 1.86 -5.65
N LEU A 20 -4.39 1.07 -5.55
CA LEU A 20 -3.57 1.04 -4.34
C LEU A 20 -2.78 2.33 -4.17
N GLU A 21 -2.25 2.88 -5.24
CA GLU A 21 -1.53 4.15 -5.18
C GLU A 21 -2.44 5.30 -4.77
N SER A 22 -3.72 5.22 -5.08
CA SER A 22 -4.68 6.26 -4.67
C SER A 22 -4.88 6.33 -3.16
N LEU A 23 -4.46 5.31 -2.42
CA LEU A 23 -4.54 5.33 -0.96
C LEU A 23 -3.67 6.43 -0.34
N GLU A 24 -2.64 6.89 -1.05
CA GLU A 24 -1.79 7.96 -0.54
C GLU A 24 -2.57 9.25 -0.27
N ASP A 25 -3.65 9.48 -1.02
CA ASP A 25 -4.52 10.63 -0.83
C ASP A 25 -5.56 10.41 0.27
N SER A 26 -5.83 9.15 0.60
CA SER A 26 -6.88 8.78 1.55
C SER A 26 -6.36 8.56 2.97
N LEU A 27 -5.08 8.29 3.12
CA LEU A 27 -4.47 7.99 4.42
C LEU A 27 -3.60 9.14 4.90
N ASP A 28 -3.94 9.67 6.06
CA ASP A 28 -3.11 10.68 6.70
C ASP A 28 -1.81 10.04 7.18
N GLY A 29 -0.70 10.72 6.91
CA GLY A 29 0.61 10.21 7.32
C GLY A 29 1.34 9.45 6.23
N VAL A 30 0.70 9.16 5.10
CA VAL A 30 1.35 8.54 3.95
C VAL A 30 1.93 9.62 3.06
N LYS A 31 3.21 9.49 2.73
CA LYS A 31 3.87 10.41 1.81
C LYS A 31 3.75 9.92 0.38
N GLU A 32 3.99 8.64 0.15
CA GLU A 32 4.01 8.08 -1.19
C GLU A 32 3.74 6.59 -1.17
N ILE A 33 3.04 6.11 -2.20
CA ILE A 33 2.81 4.69 -2.41
C ILE A 33 3.25 4.35 -3.83
N ASN A 34 4.14 3.37 -3.94
CA ASN A 34 4.58 2.84 -5.23
C ASN A 34 4.16 1.39 -5.33
N ALA A 35 3.19 1.11 -6.20
CA ALA A 35 2.71 -0.24 -6.43
C ALA A 35 3.27 -0.78 -7.74
N SER A 36 3.75 -2.02 -7.72
CA SER A 36 4.27 -2.68 -8.90
C SER A 36 3.51 -3.98 -9.13
N TYR A 37 2.67 -4.00 -10.15
CA TYR A 37 1.90 -5.20 -10.47
C TYR A 37 2.75 -6.29 -11.12
N HIS A 38 3.91 -5.94 -11.66
CA HIS A 38 4.86 -6.93 -12.19
C HIS A 38 5.51 -7.74 -11.07
N LYS A 39 5.81 -7.07 -9.96
CA LYS A 39 6.47 -7.70 -8.81
C LYS A 39 5.49 -8.11 -7.73
N LEU A 40 4.23 -7.72 -7.88
CA LEU A 40 3.18 -7.93 -6.88
C LEU A 40 3.57 -7.35 -5.52
N THR A 41 4.23 -6.19 -5.55
CA THR A 41 4.69 -5.52 -4.35
C THR A 41 4.22 -4.08 -4.32
N MET A 42 4.13 -3.54 -3.11
CA MET A 42 3.75 -2.15 -2.89
C MET A 42 4.69 -1.58 -1.84
N VAL A 43 5.35 -0.48 -2.17
CA VAL A 43 6.22 0.23 -1.23
C VAL A 43 5.48 1.45 -0.74
N VAL A 44 5.35 1.57 0.58
CA VAL A 44 4.66 2.69 1.21
C VAL A 44 5.66 3.48 2.03
N GLU A 45 5.75 4.77 1.76
CA GLU A 45 6.53 5.68 2.59
C GLU A 45 5.56 6.46 3.47
N TYR A 46 5.67 6.29 4.77
CA TYR A 46 4.71 6.87 5.71
C TYR A 46 5.39 7.27 7.02
N ASP A 47 4.68 8.11 7.77
CA ASP A 47 5.14 8.53 9.10
C ASP A 47 4.60 7.55 10.13
N GLU A 48 5.50 6.78 10.73
CA GLU A 48 5.15 5.75 11.70
C GLU A 48 4.51 6.30 12.99
N SER A 49 4.69 7.60 13.24
CA SER A 49 4.06 8.23 14.39
C SER A 49 2.59 8.58 14.14
N LEU A 50 2.17 8.63 12.87
CA LEU A 50 0.81 8.98 12.49
C LEU A 50 0.03 7.76 12.00
N LEU A 51 0.72 6.75 11.51
CA LEU A 51 0.09 5.62 10.83
C LEU A 51 0.86 4.35 11.17
N THR A 52 0.14 3.25 11.34
CA THR A 52 0.76 1.95 11.59
C THR A 52 0.67 1.05 10.36
N GLU A 53 1.53 0.03 10.35
CA GLU A 53 1.51 -1.00 9.33
C GLU A 53 0.13 -1.65 9.21
N GLU A 54 -0.50 -1.93 10.34
CA GLU A 54 -1.83 -2.55 10.35
C GLU A 54 -2.88 -1.67 9.68
N GLN A 55 -2.80 -0.37 9.85
CA GLN A 55 -3.72 0.57 9.22
C GLN A 55 -3.56 0.56 7.71
N ILE A 56 -2.33 0.41 7.23
CA ILE A 56 -2.05 0.33 5.81
C ILE A 56 -2.62 -0.97 5.23
N VAL A 57 -2.38 -2.08 5.90
CA VAL A 57 -2.90 -3.39 5.49
C VAL A 57 -4.43 -3.37 5.46
N ASP A 58 -5.05 -2.77 6.47
CA ASP A 58 -6.50 -2.66 6.54
C ASP A 58 -7.06 -1.80 5.40
N ALA A 59 -6.40 -0.70 5.07
CA ALA A 59 -6.81 0.16 3.98
C ALA A 59 -6.74 -0.57 2.63
N VAL A 60 -5.70 -1.36 2.43
CA VAL A 60 -5.56 -2.18 1.22
C VAL A 60 -6.68 -3.22 1.15
N LYS A 61 -7.01 -3.82 2.29
CA LYS A 61 -8.07 -4.81 2.38
C LYS A 61 -9.42 -4.22 2.00
N ARG A 62 -9.67 -2.99 2.39
CA ARG A 62 -10.91 -2.28 2.04
C ARG A 62 -11.04 -2.03 0.54
N LYS A 63 -9.92 -1.99 -0.17
CA LYS A 63 -9.93 -1.85 -1.63
C LYS A 63 -10.15 -3.19 -2.34
N GLY A 64 -10.20 -4.29 -1.59
CA GLY A 64 -10.40 -5.61 -2.14
C GLY A 64 -9.12 -6.41 -2.38
N TYR A 65 -8.03 -5.99 -1.77
CA TYR A 65 -6.73 -6.66 -1.91
C TYR A 65 -6.20 -7.08 -0.56
N THR A 66 -5.21 -7.97 -0.56
CA THR A 66 -4.54 -8.41 0.66
C THR A 66 -3.07 -8.04 0.60
N ALA A 67 -2.63 -7.21 1.54
CA ALA A 67 -1.23 -6.83 1.65
C ALA A 67 -0.60 -7.57 2.83
N VAL A 68 0.61 -8.08 2.61
CA VAL A 68 1.37 -8.79 3.63
C VAL A 68 2.74 -8.13 3.71
N PRO A 69 3.27 -7.83 4.90
CA PRO A 69 4.63 -7.29 5.02
C PRO A 69 5.62 -8.24 4.39
N ALA A 70 6.47 -7.69 3.55
CA ALA A 70 7.45 -8.49 2.83
C ALA A 70 8.79 -8.51 3.56
#